data_c23875e9157312918a68a94af2505824
#
_entry.id   c23875e9157312918a68a94af2505824
#
_cell.length_a   1.000
_cell.length_b   1.000
_cell.length_c   1.000
_cell.angle_alpha   90.00
_cell.angle_beta   90.00
_cell.angle_gamma   90.00
#
_symmetry.space_group_name_H-M   'P 1'
#
loop_
_entity.id
_entity.type
_entity.pdbx_description
1 polymer ?
#
loop_
_entity_poly.entity_id
_entity_poly.type
_entity_poly.pdbx_seq_one_letter_code
_entity_poly.pdbx_strand_id
1 'polypeptide(L)'
;MINALYGVIHLSLLYLMGYILILSALPAVALIALALYGGGPAAGILAAFAAVPLSTLWYLRLVIAIKRDFIGRIKPGRYSTRSLTFLRYWFLHYLMNNTRHLVMPLYATLYMPSFLRLLGAKIGKNVEISTVAHAMPDLLEIGEGSFLADACIVGGHRIDGGEIELLANRVGSRTFIGNSALVPAGVNVGDDGLIGVLSTPPAEGNQTSHGTRWLGSPGFLLPSTEKASCFSNRQTFEPGLSRTFLRALVDLVRVLLPGVVSMAALIAFCTAVYQSYYSSSVVLTLLLTPVFALATAFVNLLMTVVVRRVFMPRFKPVVKPLWCSYVWFNEVVNAVYEAAAG
;
A
#
# COMPACT_ATOMS: atom_id res chain seq x y z
N MET A 1 -24.13 -3.29 -30.93
CA MET A 1 -24.71 -2.34 -29.98
C MET A 1 -24.28 -2.62 -28.53
N ILE A 2 -24.47 -3.82 -27.99
CA ILE A 2 -24.08 -4.18 -26.60
C ILE A 2 -22.58 -3.98 -26.32
N ASN A 3 -21.70 -4.37 -27.25
CA ASN A 3 -20.25 -4.20 -27.09
C ASN A 3 -19.82 -2.72 -27.05
N ALA A 4 -20.48 -1.85 -27.83
CA ALA A 4 -20.20 -0.42 -27.82
C ALA A 4 -20.64 0.22 -26.49
N LEU A 5 -21.83 -0.13 -25.99
CA LEU A 5 -22.30 0.33 -24.69
C LEU A 5 -21.37 -0.08 -23.56
N TYR A 6 -20.89 -1.33 -23.60
CA TYR A 6 -19.95 -1.84 -22.61
C TYR A 6 -18.61 -1.10 -22.64
N GLY A 7 -18.11 -0.79 -23.84
CA GLY A 7 -16.90 0.03 -24.02
C GLY A 7 -17.08 1.46 -23.48
N VAL A 8 -18.24 2.07 -23.71
CA VAL A 8 -18.54 3.41 -23.15
C VAL A 8 -18.56 3.38 -21.61
N ILE A 9 -19.17 2.35 -21.02
CA ILE A 9 -19.17 2.21 -19.55
C ILE A 9 -17.74 2.08 -18.99
N HIS A 10 -16.88 1.25 -19.60
CA HIS A 10 -15.47 1.13 -19.17
C HIS A 10 -14.75 2.47 -19.27
N LEU A 11 -14.91 3.18 -20.38
CA LEU A 11 -14.30 4.48 -20.57
C LEU A 11 -14.80 5.48 -19.51
N SER A 12 -16.10 5.49 -19.22
CA SER A 12 -16.68 6.35 -18.18
C SER A 12 -16.11 6.03 -16.79
N LEU A 13 -15.90 4.75 -16.47
CA LEU A 13 -15.28 4.34 -15.20
C LEU A 13 -13.80 4.75 -15.11
N LEU A 14 -13.06 4.76 -16.24
CA LEU A 14 -11.69 5.29 -16.27
C LEU A 14 -11.67 6.80 -16.01
N TYR A 15 -12.57 7.57 -16.64
CA TYR A 15 -12.72 9.00 -16.34
C TYR A 15 -13.11 9.24 -14.88
N LEU A 16 -14.03 8.42 -14.34
CA LEU A 16 -14.40 8.49 -12.91
C LEU A 16 -13.19 8.33 -12.00
N MET A 17 -12.24 7.46 -12.35
CA MET A 17 -11.00 7.33 -11.59
C MET A 17 -10.19 8.64 -11.59
N GLY A 18 -10.08 9.33 -12.72
CA GLY A 18 -9.46 10.66 -12.79
C GLY A 18 -10.16 11.67 -11.86
N TYR A 19 -11.49 11.67 -11.83
CA TYR A 19 -12.24 12.52 -10.90
C TYR A 19 -12.00 12.15 -9.43
N ILE A 20 -11.86 10.88 -9.10
CA ILE A 20 -11.52 10.44 -7.72
C ILE A 20 -10.18 11.03 -7.30
N LEU A 21 -9.17 11.04 -8.18
CA LEU A 21 -7.86 11.65 -7.90
C LEU A 21 -7.99 13.15 -7.68
N ILE A 22 -8.73 13.86 -8.53
CA ILE A 22 -8.99 15.31 -8.36
C ILE A 22 -9.73 15.58 -7.05
N LEU A 23 -10.79 14.83 -6.76
CA LEU A 23 -11.57 14.95 -5.53
C LEU A 23 -10.71 14.68 -4.28
N SER A 24 -9.71 13.81 -4.39
CA SER A 24 -8.81 13.52 -3.28
C SER A 24 -7.91 14.70 -2.92
N ALA A 25 -7.60 15.56 -3.86
CA ALA A 25 -6.77 16.76 -3.65
C ALA A 25 -7.58 17.97 -3.16
N LEU A 26 -8.92 18.03 -3.36
CA LEU A 26 -9.74 19.21 -3.06
C LEU A 26 -9.60 19.73 -1.63
N PRO A 27 -9.68 18.90 -0.56
CA PRO A 27 -9.56 19.42 0.82
C PRO A 27 -8.21 20.06 1.08
N ALA A 28 -7.13 19.49 0.52
CA ALA A 28 -5.78 20.04 0.64
C ALA A 28 -5.65 21.39 -0.08
N VAL A 29 -6.13 21.45 -1.32
CA VAL A 29 -6.13 22.69 -2.12
C VAL A 29 -6.97 23.78 -1.44
N ALA A 30 -8.17 23.44 -0.95
CA ALA A 30 -9.04 24.36 -0.23
C ALA A 30 -8.37 24.88 1.06
N LEU A 31 -7.74 24.00 1.84
CA LEU A 31 -7.03 24.35 3.07
C LEU A 31 -5.89 25.36 2.78
N ILE A 32 -5.07 25.06 1.77
CA ILE A 32 -3.94 25.93 1.38
C ILE A 32 -4.44 27.26 0.84
N ALA A 33 -5.47 27.27 -0.03
CA ALA A 33 -6.02 28.50 -0.59
C ALA A 33 -6.63 29.40 0.47
N LEU A 34 -7.39 28.86 1.42
CA LEU A 34 -7.97 29.62 2.54
C LEU A 34 -6.89 30.19 3.47
N ALA A 35 -5.84 29.40 3.74
CA ALA A 35 -4.72 29.85 4.56
C ALA A 35 -3.91 30.96 3.89
N LEU A 36 -3.68 30.87 2.57
CA LEU A 36 -3.02 31.93 1.80
C LEU A 36 -3.85 33.23 1.80
N TYR A 37 -5.18 33.11 1.60
CA TYR A 37 -6.06 34.26 1.56
C TYR A 37 -6.16 34.99 2.91
N GLY A 38 -6.31 34.23 4.01
CA GLY A 38 -6.52 34.82 5.35
C GLY A 38 -5.24 35.15 6.13
N GLY A 39 -4.16 34.40 5.90
CA GLY A 39 -2.93 34.48 6.70
C GLY A 39 -1.64 34.68 5.90
N GLY A 40 -1.75 34.85 4.58
CA GLY A 40 -0.61 35.08 3.69
C GLY A 40 0.31 33.84 3.51
N PRO A 41 1.54 34.04 2.94
CA PRO A 41 2.42 32.96 2.53
C PRO A 41 2.84 32.00 3.66
N ALA A 42 3.11 32.54 4.86
CA ALA A 42 3.50 31.74 6.02
C ALA A 42 2.39 30.76 6.45
N ALA A 43 1.13 31.21 6.49
CA ALA A 43 -0.03 30.38 6.78
C ALA A 43 -0.25 29.33 5.67
N GLY A 44 -0.05 29.70 4.40
CA GLY A 44 -0.10 28.77 3.27
C GLY A 44 0.93 27.64 3.37
N ILE A 45 2.16 27.94 3.77
CA ILE A 45 3.21 26.92 4.00
C ILE A 45 2.81 25.96 5.13
N LEU A 46 2.35 26.47 6.26
CA LEU A 46 1.89 25.63 7.36
C LEU A 46 0.70 24.74 6.95
N ALA A 47 -0.24 25.32 6.21
CA ALA A 47 -1.38 24.58 5.66
C ALA A 47 -0.95 23.48 4.67
N ALA A 48 0.09 23.70 3.87
CA ALA A 48 0.62 22.69 2.96
C ALA A 48 1.14 21.44 3.69
N PHE A 49 1.81 21.61 4.83
CA PHE A 49 2.20 20.48 5.67
C PHE A 49 0.99 19.78 6.32
N ALA A 50 0.01 20.54 6.80
CA ALA A 50 -1.23 19.98 7.34
C ALA A 50 -2.08 19.28 6.25
N ALA A 51 -1.94 19.66 5.00
CA ALA A 51 -2.62 19.02 3.87
C ALA A 51 -2.15 17.58 3.61
N VAL A 52 -0.92 17.20 4.01
CA VAL A 52 -0.39 15.84 3.84
C VAL A 52 -1.26 14.80 4.58
N PRO A 53 -1.43 14.84 5.91
CA PRO A 53 -2.29 13.91 6.61
C PRO A 53 -3.76 14.06 6.20
N LEU A 54 -4.23 15.27 5.93
CA LEU A 54 -5.61 15.52 5.51
C LEU A 54 -5.94 14.81 4.19
N SER A 55 -5.11 14.96 3.17
CA SER A 55 -5.32 14.31 1.87
C SER A 55 -5.22 12.79 1.97
N THR A 56 -4.29 12.27 2.75
CA THR A 56 -4.17 10.81 2.98
C THR A 56 -5.46 10.25 3.60
N LEU A 57 -5.93 10.84 4.70
CA LEU A 57 -7.14 10.40 5.38
C LEU A 57 -8.38 10.58 4.51
N TRP A 58 -8.48 11.69 3.78
CA TRP A 58 -9.58 11.96 2.87
C TRP A 58 -9.63 10.96 1.72
N TYR A 59 -8.48 10.64 1.11
CA TYR A 59 -8.38 9.64 0.05
C TYR A 59 -8.84 8.26 0.54
N LEU A 60 -8.34 7.80 1.70
CA LEU A 60 -8.74 6.51 2.28
C LEU A 60 -10.26 6.46 2.55
N ARG A 61 -10.82 7.55 3.10
CA ARG A 61 -12.26 7.64 3.32
C ARG A 61 -13.05 7.59 2.00
N LEU A 62 -12.56 8.28 0.96
CA LEU A 62 -13.17 8.27 -0.35
C LEU A 62 -13.18 6.85 -0.96
N VAL A 63 -12.06 6.14 -0.88
CA VAL A 63 -11.95 4.73 -1.34
C VAL A 63 -12.94 3.83 -0.58
N ILE A 64 -13.05 3.98 0.75
CA ILE A 64 -14.00 3.21 1.57
C ILE A 64 -15.44 3.53 1.15
N ALA A 65 -15.79 4.80 0.97
CA ALA A 65 -17.12 5.21 0.55
C ALA A 65 -17.47 4.63 -0.83
N ILE A 66 -16.58 4.77 -1.82
CA ILE A 66 -16.78 4.22 -3.16
C ILE A 66 -16.94 2.69 -3.10
N LYS A 67 -16.11 2.00 -2.33
CA LYS A 67 -16.22 0.55 -2.17
C LYS A 67 -17.55 0.16 -1.55
N ARG A 68 -17.97 0.84 -0.48
CA ARG A 68 -19.15 0.51 0.29
C ARG A 68 -20.45 0.87 -0.46
N ASP A 69 -20.51 2.09 -0.98
CA ASP A 69 -21.78 2.70 -1.43
C ASP A 69 -21.98 2.54 -2.94
N PHE A 70 -20.90 2.47 -3.74
CA PHE A 70 -20.98 2.35 -5.19
C PHE A 70 -20.69 0.93 -5.70
N ILE A 71 -19.56 0.30 -5.26
CA ILE A 71 -19.18 -1.03 -5.75
C ILE A 71 -20.01 -2.13 -5.05
N GLY A 72 -20.21 -2.00 -3.74
CA GLY A 72 -20.87 -3.00 -2.92
C GLY A 72 -20.03 -4.26 -2.72
N ARG A 73 -20.65 -5.34 -2.24
CA ARG A 73 -19.98 -6.60 -1.95
C ARG A 73 -19.88 -7.48 -3.20
N ILE A 74 -18.69 -7.96 -3.48
CA ILE A 74 -18.39 -8.94 -4.53
C ILE A 74 -18.46 -10.33 -3.91
N LYS A 75 -19.27 -11.23 -4.51
CA LYS A 75 -19.44 -12.61 -4.03
C LYS A 75 -18.60 -13.58 -4.88
N PRO A 76 -18.16 -14.72 -4.31
CA PRO A 76 -17.57 -15.80 -5.09
C PRO A 76 -18.54 -16.29 -6.16
N GLY A 77 -18.03 -16.71 -7.32
CA GLY A 77 -18.82 -17.28 -8.41
C GLY A 77 -18.16 -17.08 -9.76
N ARG A 78 -18.83 -17.62 -10.79
CA ARG A 78 -18.48 -17.40 -12.20
C ARG A 78 -19.41 -16.35 -12.79
N TYR A 79 -18.84 -15.40 -13.48
CA TYR A 79 -19.56 -14.27 -14.06
C TYR A 79 -19.07 -13.99 -15.48
N SER A 80 -20.00 -13.69 -16.37
CA SER A 80 -19.62 -13.21 -17.71
C SER A 80 -18.76 -11.95 -17.61
N THR A 81 -17.73 -11.84 -18.43
CA THR A 81 -16.90 -10.62 -18.57
C THR A 81 -17.71 -9.41 -19.07
N ARG A 82 -18.97 -9.61 -19.45
CA ARG A 82 -19.94 -8.55 -19.82
C ARG A 82 -20.99 -8.29 -18.74
N SER A 83 -20.80 -8.82 -17.53
CA SER A 83 -21.74 -8.63 -16.42
C SER A 83 -21.42 -7.37 -15.60
N LEU A 84 -22.41 -6.85 -14.89
CA LEU A 84 -22.21 -5.76 -13.92
C LEU A 84 -21.26 -6.18 -12.80
N THR A 85 -21.26 -7.44 -12.40
CA THR A 85 -20.33 -7.97 -11.38
C THR A 85 -18.89 -7.90 -11.86
N PHE A 86 -18.63 -8.19 -13.14
CA PHE A 86 -17.31 -8.03 -13.71
C PHE A 86 -16.86 -6.55 -13.72
N LEU A 87 -17.75 -5.62 -14.09
CA LEU A 87 -17.46 -4.18 -14.05
C LEU A 87 -17.10 -3.71 -12.63
N ARG A 88 -17.87 -4.14 -11.63
CA ARG A 88 -17.59 -3.83 -10.21
C ARG A 88 -16.26 -4.41 -9.75
N TYR A 89 -15.97 -5.66 -10.12
CA TYR A 89 -14.70 -6.31 -9.83
C TYR A 89 -13.52 -5.57 -10.49
N TRP A 90 -13.64 -5.29 -11.80
CA TRP A 90 -12.61 -4.60 -12.56
C TRP A 90 -12.33 -3.21 -11.99
N PHE A 91 -13.37 -2.45 -11.68
CA PHE A 91 -13.22 -1.12 -11.11
C PHE A 91 -12.59 -1.15 -9.71
N LEU A 92 -13.00 -2.09 -8.86
CA LEU A 92 -12.37 -2.29 -7.55
C LEU A 92 -10.91 -2.68 -7.67
N HIS A 93 -10.59 -3.61 -8.57
CA HIS A 93 -9.20 -4.01 -8.82
C HIS A 93 -8.34 -2.81 -9.26
N TYR A 94 -8.84 -2.01 -10.18
CA TYR A 94 -8.17 -0.80 -10.65
C TYR A 94 -8.04 0.26 -9.55
N LEU A 95 -9.09 0.47 -8.75
CA LEU A 95 -9.07 1.36 -7.59
C LEU A 95 -8.03 0.92 -6.55
N MET A 96 -7.97 -0.38 -6.22
CA MET A 96 -6.98 -0.92 -5.28
C MET A 96 -5.55 -0.80 -5.79
N ASN A 97 -5.34 -1.00 -7.09
CA ASN A 97 -4.02 -0.83 -7.69
C ASN A 97 -3.55 0.64 -7.62
N ASN A 98 -4.41 1.61 -7.93
CA ASN A 98 -4.09 3.03 -7.75
C ASN A 98 -3.87 3.39 -6.27
N THR A 99 -4.69 2.84 -5.35
CA THR A 99 -4.52 3.04 -3.91
C THR A 99 -3.15 2.57 -3.45
N ARG A 100 -2.66 1.42 -3.95
CA ARG A 100 -1.32 0.92 -3.64
C ARG A 100 -0.22 1.94 -3.98
N HIS A 101 -0.30 2.59 -5.12
CA HIS A 101 0.68 3.60 -5.52
C HIS A 101 0.56 4.90 -4.71
N LEU A 102 -0.66 5.37 -4.45
CA LEU A 102 -0.90 6.65 -3.76
C LEU A 102 -0.63 6.62 -2.26
N VAL A 103 -0.87 5.48 -1.61
CA VAL A 103 -0.70 5.33 -0.16
C VAL A 103 0.26 4.18 0.17
N MET A 104 1.29 4.02 -0.65
CA MET A 104 2.31 2.98 -0.47
C MET A 104 2.88 2.91 0.95
N PRO A 105 3.18 4.05 1.64
CA PRO A 105 3.68 4.01 3.02
C PRO A 105 2.70 3.42 4.05
N LEU A 106 1.40 3.26 3.70
CA LEU A 106 0.41 2.62 4.58
C LEU A 106 0.62 1.10 4.66
N TYR A 107 1.18 0.49 3.59
CA TYR A 107 1.46 -0.94 3.56
C TYR A 107 2.55 -1.31 4.58
N ALA A 108 2.54 -2.55 5.07
CA ALA A 108 3.37 -3.06 6.15
C ALA A 108 3.27 -2.23 7.45
N THR A 109 2.14 -1.57 7.70
CA THR A 109 1.81 -0.87 8.96
C THR A 109 0.64 -1.53 9.66
N LEU A 110 0.45 -1.21 10.94
CA LEU A 110 -0.72 -1.66 11.72
C LEU A 110 -2.05 -1.09 11.19
N TYR A 111 -2.00 -0.08 10.34
CA TYR A 111 -3.19 0.57 9.76
C TYR A 111 -3.74 -0.18 8.55
N MET A 112 -2.88 -0.86 7.77
CA MET A 112 -3.29 -1.55 6.55
C MET A 112 -4.31 -2.66 6.77
N PRO A 113 -4.17 -3.57 7.75
CA PRO A 113 -5.21 -4.56 8.06
C PRO A 113 -6.54 -3.93 8.43
N SER A 114 -6.53 -2.81 9.16
CA SER A 114 -7.75 -2.08 9.54
C SER A 114 -8.43 -1.45 8.33
N PHE A 115 -7.67 -0.87 7.41
CA PHE A 115 -8.18 -0.35 6.14
C PHE A 115 -8.84 -1.46 5.29
N LEU A 116 -8.17 -2.60 5.12
CA LEU A 116 -8.75 -3.73 4.37
C LEU A 116 -10.00 -4.31 5.04
N ARG A 117 -10.09 -4.34 6.38
CA ARG A 117 -11.34 -4.73 7.08
C ARG A 117 -12.49 -3.79 6.73
N LEU A 118 -12.25 -2.47 6.67
CA LEU A 118 -13.26 -1.48 6.25
C LEU A 118 -13.70 -1.67 4.80
N LEU A 119 -12.86 -2.27 3.95
CA LEU A 119 -13.18 -2.63 2.58
C LEU A 119 -13.87 -4.01 2.45
N GLY A 120 -14.01 -4.77 3.54
CA GLY A 120 -14.75 -6.04 3.56
C GLY A 120 -13.92 -7.30 3.80
N ALA A 121 -12.58 -7.21 3.95
CA ALA A 121 -11.74 -8.34 4.26
C ALA A 121 -11.92 -8.83 5.70
N LYS A 122 -11.79 -10.14 5.92
CA LYS A 122 -11.75 -10.74 7.25
C LYS A 122 -10.30 -10.96 7.65
N ILE A 123 -9.79 -10.15 8.56
CA ILE A 123 -8.39 -10.20 8.95
C ILE A 123 -8.29 -10.32 10.48
N GLY A 124 -7.51 -11.30 10.94
CA GLY A 124 -7.23 -11.55 12.36
C GLY A 124 -6.39 -10.45 13.02
N LYS A 125 -6.04 -10.65 14.29
CA LYS A 125 -5.18 -9.74 15.04
C LYS A 125 -3.71 -9.92 14.63
N ASN A 126 -2.90 -8.87 14.80
CA ASN A 126 -1.44 -8.90 14.61
C ASN A 126 -1.00 -9.43 13.23
N VAL A 127 -1.82 -9.20 12.20
CA VAL A 127 -1.49 -9.52 10.81
C VAL A 127 -0.68 -8.36 10.23
N GLU A 128 0.40 -8.69 9.54
CA GLU A 128 1.16 -7.73 8.74
C GLU A 128 0.92 -7.97 7.25
N ILE A 129 0.61 -6.92 6.52
CA ILE A 129 0.34 -6.95 5.09
C ILE A 129 1.26 -5.95 4.42
N SER A 130 2.31 -6.46 3.76
CA SER A 130 3.24 -5.66 3.00
C SER A 130 2.63 -5.23 1.65
N THR A 131 3.43 -4.80 0.69
CA THR A 131 2.98 -4.28 -0.61
C THR A 131 2.39 -5.38 -1.51
N VAL A 132 1.29 -5.99 -1.07
CA VAL A 132 0.60 -7.08 -1.78
C VAL A 132 0.18 -6.62 -3.17
N ALA A 133 0.57 -7.38 -4.21
CA ALA A 133 0.28 -7.03 -5.60
C ALA A 133 -1.19 -7.19 -5.95
N HIS A 134 -1.85 -8.21 -5.40
CA HIS A 134 -3.28 -8.44 -5.58
C HIS A 134 -3.89 -9.04 -4.33
N ALA A 135 -4.94 -8.41 -3.85
CA ALA A 135 -5.84 -8.97 -2.84
C ALA A 135 -7.24 -8.34 -3.03
N MET A 136 -8.25 -9.19 -3.15
CA MET A 136 -9.65 -8.73 -3.27
C MET A 136 -10.30 -8.76 -1.89
N PRO A 137 -10.60 -7.60 -1.26
CA PRO A 137 -11.02 -7.56 0.14
C PRO A 137 -12.21 -8.46 0.47
N ASP A 138 -13.24 -8.48 -0.37
CA ASP A 138 -14.44 -9.28 -0.12
C ASP A 138 -14.21 -10.80 -0.16
N LEU A 139 -13.12 -11.23 -0.79
CA LEU A 139 -12.79 -12.64 -1.04
C LEU A 139 -11.57 -13.09 -0.21
N LEU A 140 -11.12 -12.26 0.73
CA LEU A 140 -9.89 -12.48 1.50
C LEU A 140 -10.20 -12.70 2.98
N GLU A 141 -9.72 -13.84 3.50
CA GLU A 141 -9.70 -14.15 4.93
C GLU A 141 -8.26 -14.46 5.37
N ILE A 142 -7.77 -13.80 6.41
CA ILE A 142 -6.41 -13.98 6.95
C ILE A 142 -6.50 -14.23 8.45
N GLY A 143 -5.93 -15.35 8.91
CA GLY A 143 -5.81 -15.70 10.33
C GLY A 143 -4.83 -14.80 11.08
N GLU A 144 -4.91 -14.83 12.41
CA GLU A 144 -4.09 -13.99 13.29
C GLU A 144 -2.59 -14.30 13.19
N GLY A 145 -1.76 -13.28 13.40
CA GLY A 145 -0.31 -13.43 13.42
C GLY A 145 0.33 -13.79 12.07
N SER A 146 -0.40 -13.69 10.97
CA SER A 146 0.10 -14.04 9.64
C SER A 146 0.79 -12.86 8.97
N PHE A 147 1.67 -13.15 8.03
CA PHE A 147 2.48 -12.18 7.30
C PHE A 147 2.36 -12.40 5.79
N LEU A 148 1.90 -11.37 5.08
CA LEU A 148 1.87 -11.34 3.62
C LEU A 148 2.99 -10.41 3.14
N ALA A 149 3.99 -10.99 2.47
CA ALA A 149 5.18 -10.26 2.03
C ALA A 149 4.97 -9.48 0.71
N ASP A 150 6.00 -8.73 0.30
CA ASP A 150 5.93 -7.82 -0.84
C ASP A 150 5.59 -8.54 -2.15
N ALA A 151 4.80 -7.87 -2.96
CA ALA A 151 4.39 -8.29 -4.29
C ALA A 151 3.71 -9.66 -4.36
N CYS A 152 3.31 -10.27 -3.22
CA CYS A 152 2.56 -11.52 -3.25
C CYS A 152 1.15 -11.29 -3.83
N ILE A 153 0.59 -12.35 -4.40
CA ILE A 153 -0.76 -12.39 -4.98
C ILE A 153 -1.57 -13.42 -4.22
N VAL A 154 -2.69 -12.99 -3.61
CA VAL A 154 -3.62 -13.90 -2.95
C VAL A 154 -4.99 -13.81 -3.63
N GLY A 155 -5.42 -14.91 -4.23
CA GLY A 155 -6.71 -15.00 -4.89
C GLY A 155 -6.77 -14.29 -6.23
N GLY A 156 -5.77 -14.45 -7.09
CA GLY A 156 -5.81 -13.95 -8.47
C GLY A 156 -7.05 -14.49 -9.20
N HIS A 157 -7.68 -13.66 -10.02
CA HIS A 157 -8.80 -14.07 -10.86
C HIS A 157 -8.36 -14.97 -12.02
N ARG A 158 -9.25 -15.86 -12.45
CA ARG A 158 -9.09 -16.64 -13.66
C ARG A 158 -10.12 -16.17 -14.69
N ILE A 159 -9.66 -15.87 -15.90
CA ILE A 159 -10.54 -15.54 -17.05
C ILE A 159 -10.38 -16.64 -18.08
N ASP A 160 -11.50 -17.25 -18.46
CA ASP A 160 -11.55 -18.29 -19.48
C ASP A 160 -12.90 -18.24 -20.20
N GLY A 161 -12.90 -18.47 -21.53
CA GLY A 161 -14.13 -18.57 -22.33
C GLY A 161 -15.09 -17.36 -22.25
N GLY A 162 -14.60 -16.16 -21.91
CA GLY A 162 -15.43 -14.97 -21.72
C GLY A 162 -16.11 -14.88 -20.35
N GLU A 163 -15.69 -15.69 -19.41
CA GLU A 163 -16.10 -15.68 -18.01
C GLU A 163 -14.94 -15.37 -17.08
N ILE A 164 -15.22 -14.74 -15.95
CA ILE A 164 -14.31 -14.56 -14.83
C ILE A 164 -14.74 -15.46 -13.67
N GLU A 165 -13.80 -16.18 -13.12
CA GLU A 165 -13.98 -16.97 -11.92
C GLU A 165 -13.37 -16.22 -10.72
N LEU A 166 -14.21 -15.93 -9.73
CA LEU A 166 -13.85 -15.26 -8.47
C LEU A 166 -14.05 -16.25 -7.34
N LEU A 167 -13.00 -16.62 -6.64
CA LEU A 167 -13.04 -17.56 -5.53
C LEU A 167 -12.47 -16.94 -4.27
N ALA A 168 -13.02 -17.33 -3.12
CA ALA A 168 -12.51 -16.87 -1.83
C ALA A 168 -11.22 -17.61 -1.47
N ASN A 169 -10.30 -16.89 -0.83
CA ASN A 169 -9.07 -17.46 -0.30
C ASN A 169 -9.00 -17.26 1.21
N ARG A 170 -8.50 -18.28 1.89
CA ARG A 170 -8.17 -18.22 3.31
C ARG A 170 -6.68 -18.48 3.50
N VAL A 171 -6.04 -17.55 4.21
CA VAL A 171 -4.69 -17.73 4.75
C VAL A 171 -4.85 -18.03 6.25
N GLY A 172 -4.33 -19.14 6.70
CA GLY A 172 -4.42 -19.58 8.09
C GLY A 172 -3.69 -18.64 9.07
N SER A 173 -3.77 -18.96 10.37
CA SER A 173 -3.08 -18.21 11.43
C SER A 173 -1.58 -18.51 11.42
N ARG A 174 -0.75 -17.54 11.81
CA ARG A 174 0.73 -17.64 11.87
C ARG A 174 1.36 -18.17 10.57
N THR A 175 0.72 -17.85 9.44
CA THR A 175 1.14 -18.28 8.11
C THR A 175 1.93 -17.18 7.43
N PHE A 176 3.02 -17.58 6.77
CA PHE A 176 3.89 -16.68 6.01
C PHE A 176 3.70 -16.91 4.51
N ILE A 177 3.35 -15.84 3.78
CA ILE A 177 3.31 -15.82 2.32
C ILE A 177 4.49 -14.98 1.83
N GLY A 178 5.44 -15.62 1.17
CA GLY A 178 6.72 -15.02 0.74
C GLY A 178 6.58 -13.98 -0.38
N ASN A 179 7.66 -13.22 -0.59
CA ASN A 179 7.72 -12.20 -1.63
C ASN A 179 7.41 -12.79 -3.01
N SER A 180 6.53 -12.12 -3.75
CA SER A 180 6.10 -12.54 -5.09
C SER A 180 5.54 -13.97 -5.16
N ALA A 181 5.10 -14.53 -4.04
CA ALA A 181 4.39 -15.80 -4.02
C ALA A 181 2.98 -15.65 -4.60
N LEU A 182 2.50 -16.70 -5.26
CA LEU A 182 1.16 -16.75 -5.83
C LEU A 182 0.33 -17.80 -5.11
N VAL A 183 -0.69 -17.38 -4.37
CA VAL A 183 -1.76 -18.27 -3.88
C VAL A 183 -2.92 -18.18 -4.87
N PRO A 184 -3.19 -19.23 -5.65
CA PRO A 184 -4.24 -19.23 -6.66
C PRO A 184 -5.64 -18.99 -6.06
N ALA A 185 -6.58 -18.51 -6.87
CA ALA A 185 -7.97 -18.35 -6.45
C ALA A 185 -8.56 -19.66 -5.93
N GLY A 186 -9.24 -19.61 -4.79
CA GLY A 186 -9.87 -20.78 -4.16
C GLY A 186 -8.92 -21.67 -3.38
N VAL A 187 -7.61 -21.44 -3.40
CA VAL A 187 -6.66 -22.21 -2.59
C VAL A 187 -6.58 -21.62 -1.19
N ASN A 188 -6.77 -22.47 -0.19
CA ASN A 188 -6.65 -22.11 1.22
C ASN A 188 -5.29 -22.58 1.76
N VAL A 189 -4.58 -21.69 2.45
CA VAL A 189 -3.31 -22.04 3.11
C VAL A 189 -3.59 -22.33 4.58
N GLY A 190 -3.12 -23.49 5.07
CA GLY A 190 -3.34 -23.92 6.45
C GLY A 190 -2.60 -23.06 7.47
N ASP A 191 -2.96 -23.23 8.76
CA ASP A 191 -2.29 -22.55 9.87
C ASP A 191 -0.83 -23.00 9.99
N ASP A 192 0.04 -22.12 10.55
CA ASP A 192 1.48 -22.34 10.71
C ASP A 192 2.19 -22.70 9.39
N GLY A 193 1.57 -22.32 8.25
CA GLY A 193 2.04 -22.61 6.90
C GLY A 193 3.13 -21.62 6.43
N LEU A 194 3.91 -22.06 5.43
CA LEU A 194 4.86 -21.20 4.74
C LEU A 194 4.76 -21.42 3.24
N ILE A 195 4.54 -20.36 2.49
CA ILE A 195 4.74 -20.35 1.04
C ILE A 195 6.00 -19.54 0.78
N GLY A 196 7.01 -20.15 0.17
CA GLY A 196 8.32 -19.52 -0.06
C GLY A 196 8.26 -18.36 -1.06
N VAL A 197 9.38 -17.67 -1.21
CA VAL A 197 9.55 -16.60 -2.20
C VAL A 197 9.37 -17.17 -3.61
N LEU A 198 8.64 -16.46 -4.50
CA LEU A 198 8.37 -16.86 -5.89
C LEU A 198 7.71 -18.26 -6.00
N SER A 199 6.96 -18.67 -4.98
CA SER A 199 6.41 -20.02 -4.87
C SER A 199 4.90 -20.03 -5.00
N THR A 200 4.38 -21.19 -5.40
CA THR A 200 2.94 -21.43 -5.53
C THR A 200 2.58 -22.70 -4.78
N PRO A 201 1.62 -22.69 -3.84
CA PRO A 201 1.14 -23.92 -3.23
C PRO A 201 0.46 -24.81 -4.28
N PRO A 202 0.34 -26.13 -4.06
CA PRO A 202 -0.37 -27.00 -4.98
C PRO A 202 -1.83 -26.58 -5.09
N ALA A 203 -2.35 -26.55 -6.31
CA ALA A 203 -3.76 -26.28 -6.57
C ALA A 203 -4.66 -27.52 -6.34
N GLU A 204 -4.07 -28.71 -6.34
CA GLU A 204 -4.77 -29.97 -6.10
C GLU A 204 -5.26 -30.02 -4.65
N GLY A 205 -6.56 -30.27 -4.48
CA GLY A 205 -7.22 -30.35 -3.18
C GLY A 205 -7.62 -29.01 -2.57
N ASN A 206 -7.32 -27.87 -3.19
CA ASN A 206 -7.70 -26.52 -2.78
C ASN A 206 -7.33 -26.12 -1.33
N GLN A 207 -6.54 -26.90 -0.62
CA GLN A 207 -6.10 -26.61 0.75
C GLN A 207 -4.74 -27.25 1.06
N THR A 208 -3.86 -26.47 1.68
CA THR A 208 -2.62 -27.02 2.26
C THR A 208 -2.87 -27.42 3.71
N SER A 209 -2.16 -28.46 4.17
CA SER A 209 -2.26 -28.92 5.55
C SER A 209 -1.58 -27.97 6.52
N HIS A 210 -1.95 -28.07 7.81
CA HIS A 210 -1.32 -27.35 8.91
C HIS A 210 0.20 -27.59 8.95
N GLY A 211 0.98 -26.54 9.17
CA GLY A 211 2.43 -26.59 9.34
C GLY A 211 3.23 -26.94 8.08
N THR A 212 2.59 -27.03 6.90
CA THR A 212 3.27 -27.36 5.66
C THR A 212 4.02 -26.19 5.07
N ARG A 213 5.13 -26.47 4.39
CA ARG A 213 6.02 -25.49 3.81
C ARG A 213 6.26 -25.80 2.34
N TRP A 214 5.94 -24.84 1.49
CA TRP A 214 5.97 -25.02 0.03
C TRP A 214 6.98 -24.08 -0.60
N LEU A 215 7.80 -24.61 -1.53
CA LEU A 215 8.78 -23.86 -2.29
C LEU A 215 8.70 -24.23 -3.76
N GLY A 216 8.88 -23.24 -4.63
CA GLY A 216 8.94 -23.41 -6.07
C GLY A 216 7.58 -23.22 -6.79
N SER A 217 7.63 -23.20 -8.12
CA SER A 217 6.48 -23.16 -9.02
C SER A 217 6.77 -24.07 -10.23
N PRO A 218 6.17 -25.29 -10.28
CA PRO A 218 5.20 -25.84 -9.32
C PRO A 218 5.78 -26.08 -7.92
N GLY A 219 4.92 -25.97 -6.90
CA GLY A 219 5.32 -26.10 -5.50
C GLY A 219 5.68 -27.52 -5.11
N PHE A 220 6.75 -27.70 -4.36
CA PHE A 220 7.10 -28.95 -3.70
C PHE A 220 7.18 -28.75 -2.19
N LEU A 221 6.89 -29.79 -1.43
CA LEU A 221 6.90 -29.77 0.03
C LEU A 221 8.33 -29.79 0.55
N LEU A 222 8.66 -28.82 1.43
CA LEU A 222 9.92 -28.82 2.16
C LEU A 222 9.80 -29.76 3.37
N PRO A 223 10.66 -30.80 3.49
CA PRO A 223 10.55 -31.78 4.56
C PRO A 223 10.90 -31.22 5.93
N SER A 224 11.77 -30.23 5.97
CA SER A 224 12.22 -29.55 7.19
C SER A 224 12.78 -28.18 6.86
N THR A 225 12.62 -27.22 7.77
CA THR A 225 13.37 -25.94 7.73
C THR A 225 14.10 -25.79 9.05
N GLU A 226 15.30 -25.22 9.00
CA GLU A 226 15.99 -24.80 10.22
C GLU A 226 15.06 -23.88 11.03
N LYS A 227 14.95 -24.18 12.33
CA LYS A 227 14.24 -23.27 13.24
C LYS A 227 15.09 -22.00 13.32
N ALA A 228 14.54 -20.89 12.84
CA ALA A 228 15.08 -19.59 13.15
C ALA A 228 15.24 -19.43 14.67
N SER A 229 16.18 -18.55 15.09
CA SER A 229 16.42 -18.23 16.50
C SER A 229 15.09 -18.11 17.26
N CYS A 230 14.95 -18.80 18.38
CA CYS A 230 13.73 -18.85 19.18
C CYS A 230 13.48 -17.48 19.84
N PHE A 231 12.62 -16.68 19.25
CA PHE A 231 12.08 -15.50 19.90
C PHE A 231 10.80 -15.88 20.68
N SER A 232 10.53 -15.15 21.76
CA SER A 232 9.30 -15.35 22.53
C SER A 232 8.06 -14.92 21.74
N ASN A 233 6.89 -15.50 22.02
CA ASN A 233 5.61 -15.09 21.40
C ASN A 233 5.34 -13.59 21.53
N ARG A 234 5.74 -12.96 22.63
CA ARG A 234 5.63 -11.49 22.82
C ARG A 234 6.49 -10.67 21.88
N GLN A 235 7.48 -11.28 21.25
CA GLN A 235 8.36 -10.62 20.28
C GLN A 235 7.98 -10.93 18.83
N THR A 236 7.11 -11.91 18.60
CA THR A 236 6.71 -12.37 17.27
C THR A 236 5.22 -12.22 17.00
N PHE A 237 4.34 -12.92 17.72
CA PHE A 237 2.92 -13.01 17.40
C PHE A 237 2.00 -12.24 18.37
N GLU A 238 2.39 -12.09 19.64
CA GLU A 238 1.55 -11.53 20.70
C GLU A 238 2.24 -10.35 21.41
N PRO A 239 2.43 -9.21 20.72
CA PRO A 239 3.08 -8.05 21.32
C PRO A 239 2.21 -7.48 22.45
N GLY A 240 2.86 -7.00 23.50
CA GLY A 240 2.16 -6.27 24.56
C GLY A 240 1.64 -4.91 24.07
N LEU A 241 0.61 -4.37 24.74
CA LEU A 241 -0.05 -3.11 24.35
C LEU A 241 0.92 -1.93 24.17
N SER A 242 1.92 -1.81 25.05
CA SER A 242 2.92 -0.74 24.95
C SER A 242 3.76 -0.83 23.65
N ARG A 243 4.14 -2.03 23.23
CA ARG A 243 4.85 -2.23 21.96
C ARG A 243 3.95 -1.94 20.77
N THR A 244 2.70 -2.38 20.81
CA THR A 244 1.72 -2.08 19.75
C THR A 244 1.50 -0.58 19.61
N PHE A 245 1.37 0.14 20.73
CA PHE A 245 1.24 1.60 20.72
C PHE A 245 2.48 2.29 20.14
N LEU A 246 3.67 1.86 20.58
CA LEU A 246 4.94 2.43 20.06
C LEU A 246 5.09 2.14 18.57
N ARG A 247 4.78 0.93 18.12
CA ARG A 247 4.75 0.58 16.68
C ARG A 247 3.78 1.48 15.92
N ALA A 248 2.57 1.70 16.44
CA ALA A 248 1.59 2.58 15.79
C ALA A 248 2.12 4.00 15.62
N LEU A 249 2.84 4.57 16.61
CA LEU A 249 3.46 5.89 16.49
C LEU A 249 4.56 5.90 15.42
N VAL A 250 5.40 4.88 15.37
CA VAL A 250 6.45 4.77 14.33
C VAL A 250 5.81 4.61 12.95
N ASP A 251 4.76 3.80 12.83
CA ASP A 251 4.02 3.62 11.59
C ASP A 251 3.35 4.92 11.13
N LEU A 252 2.85 5.75 12.05
CA LEU A 252 2.33 7.08 11.73
C LEU A 252 3.41 7.98 11.12
N VAL A 253 4.59 8.00 11.73
CA VAL A 253 5.76 8.73 11.17
C VAL A 253 6.11 8.17 9.78
N ARG A 254 6.14 6.86 9.61
CA ARG A 254 6.40 6.19 8.34
C ARG A 254 5.41 6.61 7.24
N VAL A 255 4.13 6.71 7.56
CA VAL A 255 3.08 7.11 6.60
C VAL A 255 3.19 8.58 6.21
N LEU A 256 3.51 9.45 7.16
CA LEU A 256 3.48 10.91 6.94
C LEU A 256 4.82 11.48 6.46
N LEU A 257 5.94 10.94 6.90
CA LEU A 257 7.27 11.49 6.66
C LEU A 257 7.61 11.65 5.17
N PRO A 258 7.35 10.65 4.29
CA PRO A 258 7.61 10.81 2.85
C PRO A 258 6.85 11.99 2.25
N GLY A 259 5.56 12.12 2.57
CA GLY A 259 4.72 13.21 2.09
C GLY A 259 5.19 14.58 2.62
N VAL A 260 5.61 14.66 3.88
CA VAL A 260 6.17 15.89 4.47
C VAL A 260 7.47 16.29 3.78
N VAL A 261 8.37 15.35 3.52
CA VAL A 261 9.65 15.60 2.81
C VAL A 261 9.37 16.06 1.37
N SER A 262 8.47 15.37 0.65
CA SER A 262 8.08 15.77 -0.71
C SER A 262 7.40 17.14 -0.75
N MET A 263 6.57 17.46 0.25
CA MET A 263 5.92 18.77 0.35
C MET A 263 6.95 19.88 0.61
N ALA A 264 7.93 19.66 1.47
CA ALA A 264 9.02 20.61 1.71
C ALA A 264 9.83 20.88 0.43
N ALA A 265 10.14 19.82 -0.32
CA ALA A 265 10.84 19.92 -1.60
C ALA A 265 10.01 20.72 -2.63
N LEU A 266 8.71 20.44 -2.74
CA LEU A 266 7.80 21.16 -3.63
C LEU A 266 7.71 22.65 -3.27
N ILE A 267 7.58 22.99 -1.99
CA ILE A 267 7.54 24.38 -1.53
C ILE A 267 8.85 25.09 -1.88
N ALA A 268 10.01 24.47 -1.65
CA ALA A 268 11.30 25.03 -1.99
C ALA A 268 11.43 25.29 -3.50
N PHE A 269 11.01 24.34 -4.33
CA PHE A 269 10.97 24.48 -5.79
C PHE A 269 10.07 25.65 -6.23
N CYS A 270 8.82 25.67 -5.78
CA CYS A 270 7.86 26.72 -6.12
C CYS A 270 8.35 28.10 -5.69
N THR A 271 8.96 28.19 -4.50
CA THR A 271 9.53 29.44 -4.00
C THR A 271 10.69 29.93 -4.87
N ALA A 272 11.60 29.04 -5.28
CA ALA A 272 12.71 29.39 -6.16
C ALA A 272 12.23 29.88 -7.53
N VAL A 273 11.25 29.19 -8.13
CA VAL A 273 10.65 29.60 -9.41
C VAL A 273 9.95 30.95 -9.27
N TYR A 274 9.16 31.14 -8.19
CA TYR A 274 8.46 32.38 -7.92
C TYR A 274 9.43 33.56 -7.76
N GLN A 275 10.47 33.43 -6.95
CA GLN A 275 11.48 34.48 -6.77
C GLN A 275 12.22 34.81 -8.07
N SER A 276 12.58 33.81 -8.87
CA SER A 276 13.20 33.98 -10.17
C SER A 276 12.28 34.78 -11.10
N TYR A 277 11.00 34.44 -11.15
CA TYR A 277 10.00 35.13 -11.97
C TYR A 277 9.89 36.65 -11.64
N TYR A 278 9.91 37.01 -10.37
CA TYR A 278 9.81 38.42 -9.95
C TYR A 278 11.12 39.19 -10.01
N SER A 279 12.28 38.51 -9.91
CA SER A 279 13.59 39.16 -9.90
C SER A 279 14.28 39.19 -11.26
N SER A 280 13.76 38.46 -12.24
CA SER A 280 14.39 38.33 -13.56
C SER A 280 13.35 38.30 -14.71
N SER A 281 13.78 37.93 -15.93
CA SER A 281 12.86 37.80 -17.05
C SER A 281 12.19 36.41 -17.08
N VAL A 282 11.02 36.33 -17.72
CA VAL A 282 10.30 35.04 -17.94
C VAL A 282 11.20 34.03 -18.62
N VAL A 283 11.98 34.47 -19.62
CA VAL A 283 12.90 33.59 -20.39
C VAL A 283 13.96 33.00 -19.45
N LEU A 284 14.58 33.81 -18.61
CA LEU A 284 15.60 33.35 -17.67
C LEU A 284 14.99 32.40 -16.63
N THR A 285 13.78 32.68 -16.13
CA THR A 285 13.05 31.78 -15.22
C THR A 285 12.80 30.42 -15.84
N LEU A 286 12.35 30.37 -17.10
CA LEU A 286 12.15 29.11 -17.83
C LEU A 286 13.46 28.34 -18.00
N LEU A 287 14.58 29.03 -18.28
CA LEU A 287 15.90 28.40 -18.41
C LEU A 287 16.42 27.89 -17.05
N LEU A 288 16.12 28.55 -15.94
CA LEU A 288 16.55 28.17 -14.59
C LEU A 288 15.65 27.10 -13.95
N THR A 289 14.41 26.92 -14.42
CA THR A 289 13.47 25.93 -13.87
C THR A 289 14.06 24.49 -13.80
N PRO A 290 14.72 23.95 -14.84
CA PRO A 290 15.39 22.65 -14.76
C PRO A 290 16.50 22.61 -13.70
N VAL A 291 17.24 23.69 -13.50
CA VAL A 291 18.29 23.79 -12.47
C VAL A 291 17.67 23.74 -11.08
N PHE A 292 16.56 24.46 -10.85
CA PHE A 292 15.83 24.40 -9.58
C PHE A 292 15.26 23.00 -9.33
N ALA A 293 14.74 22.32 -10.36
CA ALA A 293 14.26 20.95 -10.26
C ALA A 293 15.39 19.99 -9.82
N LEU A 294 16.56 20.08 -10.48
CA LEU A 294 17.73 19.26 -10.14
C LEU A 294 18.24 19.55 -8.72
N ALA A 295 18.32 20.83 -8.33
CA ALA A 295 18.72 21.23 -6.99
C ALA A 295 17.75 20.69 -5.93
N THR A 296 16.45 20.76 -6.18
CA THR A 296 15.41 20.23 -5.28
C THR A 296 15.49 18.71 -5.18
N ALA A 297 15.68 18.00 -6.30
CA ALA A 297 15.88 16.55 -6.30
C ALA A 297 17.13 16.17 -5.49
N PHE A 298 18.23 16.90 -5.65
CA PHE A 298 19.45 16.66 -4.87
C PHE A 298 19.24 16.89 -3.37
N VAL A 299 18.53 17.96 -2.98
CA VAL A 299 18.18 18.19 -1.57
C VAL A 299 17.30 17.08 -1.02
N ASN A 300 16.33 16.58 -1.80
CA ASN A 300 15.48 15.45 -1.40
C ASN A 300 16.31 14.16 -1.16
N LEU A 301 17.28 13.88 -2.01
CA LEU A 301 18.23 12.78 -1.82
C LEU A 301 19.08 12.96 -0.54
N LEU A 302 19.57 14.18 -0.28
CA LEU A 302 20.30 14.47 0.95
C LEU A 302 19.43 14.27 2.20
N MET A 303 18.16 14.68 2.15
CA MET A 303 17.21 14.46 3.26
C MET A 303 17.00 12.96 3.50
N THR A 304 16.92 12.15 2.47
CA THR A 304 16.85 10.69 2.58
C THR A 304 18.10 10.12 3.32
N VAL A 305 19.29 10.62 2.99
CA VAL A 305 20.54 10.24 3.69
C VAL A 305 20.50 10.66 5.16
N VAL A 306 19.98 11.85 5.46
CA VAL A 306 19.83 12.34 6.85
C VAL A 306 18.86 11.43 7.62
N VAL A 307 17.68 11.15 7.07
CA VAL A 307 16.70 10.24 7.68
C VAL A 307 17.34 8.87 7.97
N ARG A 308 18.05 8.31 6.99
CA ARG A 308 18.77 7.05 7.19
C ARG A 308 19.79 7.16 8.35
N ARG A 309 20.57 8.24 8.41
CA ARG A 309 21.57 8.44 9.48
C ARG A 309 20.97 8.56 10.87
N VAL A 310 19.79 9.18 10.96
CA VAL A 310 19.06 9.36 12.22
C VAL A 310 18.44 8.05 12.70
N PHE A 311 17.71 7.34 11.83
CA PHE A 311 16.98 6.14 12.23
C PHE A 311 17.82 4.86 12.18
N MET A 312 18.75 4.74 11.21
CA MET A 312 19.56 3.55 10.98
C MET A 312 21.03 3.90 10.71
N PRO A 313 21.77 4.41 11.72
CA PRO A 313 23.14 4.87 11.52
C PRO A 313 24.10 3.76 11.07
N ARG A 314 23.87 2.52 11.50
CA ARG A 314 24.71 1.35 11.16
C ARG A 314 23.85 0.11 10.91
N PHE A 315 23.96 -0.47 9.71
CA PHE A 315 23.47 -1.82 9.45
C PHE A 315 24.44 -2.85 9.97
N LYS A 316 23.90 -3.86 10.67
CA LYS A 316 24.68 -5.01 11.15
C LYS A 316 23.98 -6.29 10.70
N PRO A 317 24.72 -7.36 10.35
CA PRO A 317 24.15 -8.67 10.09
C PRO A 317 23.65 -9.26 11.42
N VAL A 318 22.36 -9.10 11.68
CA VAL A 318 21.72 -9.55 12.93
C VAL A 318 20.33 -10.12 12.60
N VAL A 319 19.94 -11.15 13.34
CA VAL A 319 18.56 -11.68 13.32
C VAL A 319 17.80 -10.97 14.43
N LYS A 320 16.69 -10.32 14.08
CA LYS A 320 15.86 -9.56 15.01
C LYS A 320 14.39 -9.99 14.91
N PRO A 321 13.65 -9.99 16.01
CA PRO A 321 12.21 -10.25 15.95
C PRO A 321 11.47 -9.09 15.27
N LEU A 322 10.32 -9.39 14.66
CA LEU A 322 9.50 -8.40 13.96
C LEU A 322 9.09 -7.22 14.86
N TRP A 323 8.76 -7.49 16.13
CA TRP A 323 8.33 -6.48 17.09
C TRP A 323 9.51 -5.84 17.83
N CYS A 324 10.44 -5.22 17.09
CA CYS A 324 11.54 -4.43 17.65
C CYS A 324 11.78 -3.14 16.87
N SER A 325 12.30 -2.12 17.53
CA SER A 325 12.57 -0.80 16.94
C SER A 325 13.55 -0.84 15.77
N TYR A 326 14.47 -1.78 15.74
CA TYR A 326 15.42 -1.95 14.63
C TYR A 326 14.68 -2.22 13.31
N VAL A 327 13.71 -3.13 13.31
CA VAL A 327 12.87 -3.44 12.13
C VAL A 327 12.04 -2.23 11.74
N TRP A 328 11.35 -1.62 12.70
CA TRP A 328 10.46 -0.49 12.46
C TRP A 328 11.17 0.74 11.88
N PHE A 329 12.36 1.06 12.43
CA PHE A 329 13.16 2.18 11.91
C PHE A 329 13.72 1.90 10.52
N ASN A 330 14.08 0.65 10.22
CA ASN A 330 14.47 0.25 8.88
C ASN A 330 13.32 0.49 7.87
N GLU A 331 12.08 0.17 8.26
CA GLU A 331 10.91 0.40 7.42
C GLU A 331 10.60 1.89 7.21
N VAL A 332 10.83 2.75 8.21
CA VAL A 332 10.74 4.23 8.05
C VAL A 332 11.75 4.71 7.00
N VAL A 333 12.99 4.23 7.07
CA VAL A 333 14.03 4.58 6.09
C VAL A 333 13.66 4.12 4.70
N ASN A 334 13.15 2.88 4.56
CA ASN A 334 12.73 2.35 3.27
C ASN A 334 11.58 3.16 2.66
N ALA A 335 10.59 3.55 3.45
CA ALA A 335 9.47 4.36 2.96
C ALA A 335 9.90 5.72 2.39
N VAL A 336 10.86 6.38 3.03
CA VAL A 336 11.41 7.66 2.53
C VAL A 336 12.28 7.42 1.29
N TYR A 337 13.06 6.34 1.28
CA TYR A 337 13.88 5.97 0.12
C TYR A 337 13.03 5.68 -1.12
N GLU A 338 11.97 4.88 -0.98
CA GLU A 338 11.05 4.55 -2.06
C GLU A 338 10.33 5.79 -2.61
N ALA A 339 9.91 6.71 -1.73
CA ALA A 339 9.29 7.97 -2.13
C ALA A 339 10.27 8.94 -2.84
N ALA A 340 11.56 8.83 -2.57
CA ALA A 340 12.58 9.65 -3.23
C ALA A 340 13.08 9.04 -4.55
N ALA A 341 12.89 7.72 -4.75
CA ALA A 341 13.34 6.99 -5.93
C ALA A 341 12.27 6.88 -7.03
N GLY A 342 10.98 7.02 -6.69
CA GLY A 342 9.83 6.99 -7.61
C GLY A 342 9.38 8.35 -8.02
#